data_e95d58eb2d5d8adfd5cdd857fd874124
#
_entry.id   e95d58eb2d5d8adfd5cdd857fd874124
#
_cell.length_a   1.000
_cell.length_b   1.000
_cell.length_c   1.000
_cell.angle_alpha   90.00
_cell.angle_beta   90.00
_cell.angle_gamma   90.00
#
_symmetry.space_group_name_H-M   'P 1'
#
loop_
_entity.id
_entity.type
_entity.pdbx_description
1 polymer ?
#
loop_
_entity_poly.entity_id
_entity_poly.type
_entity_poly.pdbx_seq_one_letter_code
_entity_poly.pdbx_strand_id
1 'polypeptide(L)'
;MEEVVVGIDIGGTNTTIGIVSKAGRVLAKDGLRTKQYPEIADFIKAATDVINKQITNVKHDIPNLTLKGIGVGAPNGNPYTGTIQNAPNLSWKGIVPLADLLHKSLNVPCKITNDAKAAALGEQQFGAAKGMKDFLVITLGTGLGSGIVANGSLIYGFDGFAGELGHVIVVPNGRLCGCGRQGCLETYVSATGLVNTFKELNPKATDAHDARKIAEMAQEGDKTAIEAYRLTGEMLGFALANSVAYTSPEAIFLFGGLIRAGEILFKPTRESFEKQLLNNYKGHIHIHPSALHESDAAVLGAASIIWNG
;
A
#
# COMPACT_ATOMS: atom_id res chain seq x y z
N MET A 1 -18.45 25.94 5.57
CA MET A 1 -18.70 24.46 5.57
C MET A 1 -17.37 23.78 5.31
N GLU A 2 -16.93 22.90 6.20
CA GLU A 2 -15.73 22.08 5.97
C GLU A 2 -16.14 20.75 5.33
N GLU A 3 -15.59 20.48 4.15
CA GLU A 3 -15.84 19.23 3.44
C GLU A 3 -14.87 18.17 3.96
N VAL A 4 -15.39 16.98 4.27
CA VAL A 4 -14.61 15.83 4.73
C VAL A 4 -14.98 14.57 3.97
N VAL A 5 -14.07 13.62 4.00
CA VAL A 5 -14.24 12.27 3.45
C VAL A 5 -13.88 11.26 4.53
N VAL A 6 -14.55 10.13 4.54
CA VAL A 6 -14.10 8.96 5.30
C VAL A 6 -13.09 8.19 4.46
N GLY A 7 -11.89 7.99 4.99
CA GLY A 7 -10.91 7.05 4.45
C GLY A 7 -10.94 5.75 5.25
N ILE A 8 -11.07 4.63 4.57
CA ILE A 8 -11.06 3.29 5.17
C ILE A 8 -9.93 2.48 4.52
N ASP A 9 -9.01 2.00 5.33
CA ASP A 9 -7.99 1.04 4.91
C ASP A 9 -8.31 -0.33 5.52
N ILE A 10 -8.63 -1.30 4.67
CA ILE A 10 -9.00 -2.65 5.10
C ILE A 10 -7.81 -3.58 4.92
N GLY A 11 -7.20 -3.97 6.02
CA GLY A 11 -6.22 -5.05 6.06
C GLY A 11 -6.81 -6.37 6.54
N GLY A 12 -6.08 -7.46 6.32
CA GLY A 12 -6.52 -8.80 6.76
C GLY A 12 -6.64 -8.97 8.28
N THR A 13 -5.94 -8.17 9.07
CA THR A 13 -5.98 -8.22 10.54
C THR A 13 -6.73 -7.04 11.14
N ASN A 14 -6.46 -5.83 10.68
CA ASN A 14 -7.00 -4.59 11.19
C ASN A 14 -7.57 -3.76 10.04
N THR A 15 -8.59 -2.98 10.34
CA THR A 15 -9.13 -1.93 9.48
C THR A 15 -8.96 -0.60 10.18
N THR A 16 -8.44 0.40 9.49
CA THR A 16 -8.31 1.77 9.98
C THR A 16 -9.35 2.66 9.30
N ILE A 17 -10.01 3.50 10.08
CA ILE A 17 -11.07 4.40 9.61
C ILE A 17 -10.73 5.81 10.09
N GLY A 18 -10.73 6.80 9.20
CA GLY A 18 -10.48 8.17 9.57
C GLY A 18 -11.32 9.18 8.83
N ILE A 19 -11.57 10.32 9.47
CA ILE A 19 -12.21 11.49 8.88
C ILE A 19 -11.12 12.42 8.39
N VAL A 20 -11.10 12.70 7.10
CA VAL A 20 -10.05 13.48 6.43
C VAL A 20 -10.65 14.74 5.80
N SER A 21 -10.04 15.89 6.11
CA SER A 21 -10.39 17.16 5.47
C SER A 21 -9.79 17.25 4.05
N LYS A 22 -10.29 18.18 3.25
CA LYS A 22 -9.77 18.44 1.89
C LYS A 22 -8.28 18.85 1.89
N ALA A 23 -7.80 19.43 2.99
CA ALA A 23 -6.39 19.80 3.16
C ALA A 23 -5.49 18.61 3.61
N GLY A 24 -6.03 17.40 3.75
CA GLY A 24 -5.27 16.22 4.18
C GLY A 24 -5.07 16.13 5.70
N ARG A 25 -5.81 16.90 6.50
CA ARG A 25 -5.78 16.73 7.96
C ARG A 25 -6.67 15.58 8.38
N VAL A 26 -6.11 14.63 9.13
CA VAL A 26 -6.88 13.56 9.78
C VAL A 26 -7.51 14.13 11.04
N LEU A 27 -8.83 14.36 11.01
CA LEU A 27 -9.58 15.01 12.10
C LEU A 27 -9.99 14.00 13.19
N ALA A 28 -10.23 12.76 12.81
CA ALA A 28 -10.47 11.66 13.72
C ALA A 28 -9.96 10.36 13.09
N LYS A 29 -9.52 9.42 13.93
CA LYS A 29 -9.04 8.11 13.50
C LYS A 29 -9.37 7.07 14.56
N ASP A 30 -9.88 5.94 14.13
CA ASP A 30 -10.19 4.77 14.95
C ASP A 30 -10.01 3.50 14.11
N GLY A 31 -10.17 2.33 14.68
CA GLY A 31 -9.97 1.08 13.96
C GLY A 31 -10.84 -0.06 14.46
N LEU A 32 -10.87 -1.09 13.62
CA LEU A 32 -11.52 -2.37 13.90
C LEU A 32 -10.52 -3.50 13.73
N ARG A 33 -10.70 -4.58 14.46
CA ARG A 33 -9.99 -5.83 14.17
C ARG A 33 -10.78 -6.61 13.13
N THR A 34 -10.36 -6.54 11.84
CA THR A 34 -11.05 -7.16 10.70
C THR A 34 -11.40 -8.62 10.95
N LYS A 35 -10.48 -9.38 11.54
CA LYS A 35 -10.66 -10.81 11.85
C LYS A 35 -11.80 -11.12 12.82
N GLN A 36 -12.29 -10.15 13.60
CA GLN A 36 -13.42 -10.33 14.52
C GLN A 36 -14.77 -10.35 13.79
N TYR A 37 -14.80 -10.00 12.51
CA TYR A 37 -16.01 -9.91 11.71
C TYR A 37 -15.92 -10.88 10.51
N PRO A 38 -16.15 -12.20 10.73
CA PRO A 38 -16.13 -13.17 9.64
C PRO A 38 -17.27 -12.95 8.64
N GLU A 39 -18.38 -12.36 9.09
CA GLU A 39 -19.51 -12.01 8.22
C GLU A 39 -19.44 -10.55 7.82
N ILE A 40 -19.62 -10.30 6.52
CA ILE A 40 -19.53 -8.95 5.96
C ILE A 40 -20.59 -8.00 6.56
N ALA A 41 -21.79 -8.50 6.85
CA ALA A 41 -22.85 -7.68 7.43
C ALA A 41 -22.47 -7.12 8.82
N ASP A 42 -21.81 -7.91 9.65
CA ASP A 42 -21.34 -7.51 10.97
C ASP A 42 -20.21 -6.48 10.86
N PHE A 43 -19.30 -6.66 9.89
CA PHE A 43 -18.25 -5.69 9.59
C PHE A 43 -18.84 -4.34 9.15
N ILE A 44 -19.81 -4.34 8.23
CA ILE A 44 -20.47 -3.11 7.74
C ILE A 44 -21.13 -2.38 8.91
N LYS A 45 -21.84 -3.09 9.77
CA LYS A 45 -22.47 -2.50 10.96
C LYS A 45 -21.42 -1.85 11.87
N ALA A 46 -20.36 -2.59 12.23
CA ALA A 46 -19.30 -2.07 13.10
C ALA A 46 -18.57 -0.87 12.48
N ALA A 47 -18.25 -0.92 11.18
CA ALA A 47 -17.63 0.20 10.48
C ALA A 47 -18.55 1.44 10.47
N THR A 48 -19.84 1.25 10.22
CA THR A 48 -20.85 2.32 10.26
C THR A 48 -20.94 2.96 11.63
N ASP A 49 -20.95 2.16 12.71
CA ASP A 49 -20.99 2.66 14.08
C ASP A 49 -19.75 3.51 14.41
N VAL A 50 -18.54 3.04 14.02
CA VAL A 50 -17.29 3.79 14.18
C VAL A 50 -17.33 5.12 13.41
N ILE A 51 -17.78 5.10 12.15
CA ILE A 51 -17.87 6.30 11.31
C ILE A 51 -18.84 7.32 11.94
N ASN A 52 -20.03 6.89 12.34
CA ASN A 52 -21.03 7.78 12.96
C ASN A 52 -20.53 8.40 14.26
N LYS A 53 -19.84 7.62 15.11
CA LYS A 53 -19.19 8.12 16.32
C LYS A 53 -18.15 9.19 16.00
N GLN A 54 -17.25 8.93 15.04
CA GLN A 54 -16.22 9.88 14.63
C GLN A 54 -16.84 11.17 14.05
N ILE A 55 -17.86 11.06 13.19
CA ILE A 55 -18.55 12.21 12.62
C ILE A 55 -19.20 13.05 13.72
N THR A 56 -19.83 12.41 14.71
CA THR A 56 -20.47 13.10 15.85
C THR A 56 -19.42 13.87 16.67
N ASN A 57 -18.27 13.24 16.95
CA ASN A 57 -17.18 13.89 17.68
C ASN A 57 -16.60 15.08 16.90
N VAL A 58 -16.32 14.91 15.61
CA VAL A 58 -15.76 16.00 14.78
C VAL A 58 -16.78 17.16 14.62
N LYS A 59 -18.06 16.86 14.53
CA LYS A 59 -19.11 17.90 14.47
C LYS A 59 -19.23 18.75 15.73
N HIS A 60 -18.82 18.23 16.88
CA HIS A 60 -18.73 19.02 18.10
C HIS A 60 -17.76 20.19 17.94
N ASP A 61 -16.63 19.97 17.28
CA ASP A 61 -15.59 20.97 17.06
C ASP A 61 -15.80 21.76 15.75
N ILE A 62 -16.44 21.11 14.76
CA ILE A 62 -16.70 21.67 13.44
C ILE A 62 -18.21 21.48 13.10
N PRO A 63 -19.12 22.33 13.62
CA PRO A 63 -20.57 22.14 13.49
C PRO A 63 -21.07 22.09 12.04
N ASN A 64 -20.43 22.82 11.12
CA ASN A 64 -20.82 22.91 9.71
C ASN A 64 -20.00 21.93 8.81
N LEU A 65 -19.86 20.68 9.24
CA LEU A 65 -19.15 19.64 8.50
C LEU A 65 -20.08 18.95 7.48
N THR A 66 -19.57 18.75 6.27
CA THR A 66 -20.26 18.02 5.21
C THR A 66 -19.46 16.80 4.78
N LEU A 67 -20.03 15.60 4.95
CA LEU A 67 -19.43 14.35 4.46
C LEU A 67 -19.69 14.21 2.95
N LYS A 68 -18.62 14.15 2.16
CA LYS A 68 -18.66 14.05 0.69
C LYS A 68 -18.72 12.62 0.18
N GLY A 69 -18.19 11.66 0.95
CA GLY A 69 -18.13 10.26 0.54
C GLY A 69 -17.18 9.43 1.37
N ILE A 70 -17.07 8.18 0.97
CA ILE A 70 -16.22 7.15 1.58
C ILE A 70 -15.27 6.61 0.53
N GLY A 71 -13.97 6.73 0.77
CA GLY A 71 -12.94 6.05 -0.02
C GLY A 71 -12.41 4.83 0.72
N VAL A 72 -12.26 3.72 0.02
CA VAL A 72 -11.81 2.45 0.61
C VAL A 72 -10.59 1.92 -0.13
N GLY A 73 -9.49 1.72 0.57
CA GLY A 73 -8.36 0.89 0.15
C GLY A 73 -8.53 -0.52 0.72
N ALA A 74 -8.50 -1.53 -0.12
CA ALA A 74 -8.68 -2.92 0.33
C ALA A 74 -7.93 -3.91 -0.56
N PRO A 75 -7.49 -5.07 -0.02
CA PRO A 75 -6.94 -6.14 -0.86
C PRO A 75 -7.93 -6.54 -1.94
N ASN A 76 -7.46 -6.64 -3.19
CA ASN A 76 -8.27 -6.95 -4.36
C ASN A 76 -9.52 -6.06 -4.54
N GLY A 77 -9.47 -4.82 -4.05
CA GLY A 77 -10.50 -3.81 -4.29
C GLY A 77 -10.56 -3.43 -5.76
N ASN A 78 -11.73 -3.59 -6.39
CA ASN A 78 -11.94 -3.29 -7.80
C ASN A 78 -12.71 -1.99 -7.97
N PRO A 79 -12.12 -0.96 -8.60
CA PRO A 79 -12.73 0.36 -8.73
C PRO A 79 -13.92 0.41 -9.69
N TYR A 80 -13.97 -0.51 -10.66
CA TYR A 80 -15.04 -0.51 -11.67
C TYR A 80 -16.35 -1.14 -11.18
N THR A 81 -16.21 -2.14 -10.30
CA THR A 81 -17.38 -2.88 -9.79
C THR A 81 -17.75 -2.51 -8.35
N GLY A 82 -16.91 -1.74 -7.64
CA GLY A 82 -17.16 -1.40 -6.25
C GLY A 82 -17.01 -2.58 -5.28
N THR A 83 -16.26 -3.63 -5.69
CA THR A 83 -16.23 -4.92 -4.98
C THR A 83 -14.83 -5.26 -4.46
N ILE A 84 -14.77 -6.13 -3.43
CA ILE A 84 -13.58 -6.90 -3.10
C ILE A 84 -13.71 -8.26 -3.78
N GLN A 85 -12.66 -8.71 -4.50
CA GLN A 85 -12.73 -9.95 -5.29
C GLN A 85 -11.71 -10.98 -4.81
N ASN A 86 -12.19 -12.05 -4.19
CA ASN A 86 -11.36 -13.20 -3.79
C ASN A 86 -10.10 -12.82 -2.99
N ALA A 87 -10.19 -11.85 -2.08
CA ALA A 87 -9.05 -11.41 -1.28
C ALA A 87 -8.56 -12.54 -0.36
N PRO A 88 -7.31 -13.01 -0.51
CA PRO A 88 -6.82 -14.18 0.24
C PRO A 88 -6.72 -13.91 1.74
N ASN A 89 -6.49 -12.66 2.13
CA ASN A 89 -6.24 -12.23 3.50
C ASN A 89 -7.50 -11.87 4.27
N LEU A 90 -8.69 -11.91 3.62
CA LEU A 90 -9.98 -11.61 4.24
C LEU A 90 -10.79 -12.89 4.45
N SER A 91 -11.63 -12.89 5.49
CA SER A 91 -12.56 -14.00 5.75
C SER A 91 -13.69 -14.05 4.72
N TRP A 92 -14.05 -12.91 4.15
CA TRP A 92 -15.10 -12.77 3.15
C TRP A 92 -14.65 -13.34 1.80
N LYS A 93 -15.33 -14.40 1.35
CA LYS A 93 -14.96 -15.10 0.11
C LYS A 93 -15.82 -14.69 -1.07
N GLY A 94 -15.31 -14.91 -2.28
CA GLY A 94 -16.01 -14.58 -3.52
C GLY A 94 -15.97 -13.07 -3.83
N ILE A 95 -17.06 -12.56 -4.38
CA ILE A 95 -17.22 -11.16 -4.78
C ILE A 95 -18.10 -10.44 -3.76
N VAL A 96 -17.53 -9.50 -3.02
CA VAL A 96 -18.19 -8.73 -1.97
C VAL A 96 -18.49 -7.31 -2.47
N PRO A 97 -19.77 -6.90 -2.60
CA PRO A 97 -20.15 -5.57 -3.09
C PRO A 97 -20.00 -4.49 -2.00
N LEU A 98 -18.76 -4.26 -1.55
CA LEU A 98 -18.47 -3.46 -0.37
C LEU A 98 -18.92 -2.00 -0.51
N ALA A 99 -18.68 -1.39 -1.69
CA ALA A 99 -19.06 0.00 -1.91
C ALA A 99 -20.56 0.21 -1.80
N ASP A 100 -21.36 -0.71 -2.36
CA ASP A 100 -22.83 -0.66 -2.27
C ASP A 100 -23.34 -0.87 -0.84
N LEU A 101 -22.70 -1.78 -0.08
CA LEU A 101 -23.07 -2.04 1.31
C LEU A 101 -22.82 -0.82 2.19
N LEU A 102 -21.66 -0.16 2.05
CA LEU A 102 -21.34 1.07 2.77
C LEU A 102 -22.22 2.25 2.32
N HIS A 103 -22.47 2.38 1.01
CA HIS A 103 -23.37 3.38 0.49
C HIS A 103 -24.78 3.25 1.10
N LYS A 104 -25.34 2.04 1.12
CA LYS A 104 -26.67 1.78 1.72
C LYS A 104 -26.72 2.11 3.21
N SER A 105 -25.63 1.86 3.95
CA SER A 105 -25.61 2.11 5.40
C SER A 105 -25.49 3.59 5.76
N LEU A 106 -24.80 4.40 4.94
CA LEU A 106 -24.45 5.79 5.28
C LEU A 106 -25.06 6.82 4.34
N ASN A 107 -25.69 6.38 3.26
CA ASN A 107 -26.33 7.21 2.23
C ASN A 107 -25.38 8.29 1.64
N VAL A 108 -24.11 7.94 1.43
CA VAL A 108 -23.09 8.78 0.77
C VAL A 108 -22.36 7.99 -0.30
N PRO A 109 -21.82 8.64 -1.34
CA PRO A 109 -21.01 7.94 -2.35
C PRO A 109 -19.86 7.14 -1.73
N CYS A 110 -19.65 5.92 -2.20
CA CYS A 110 -18.54 5.08 -1.77
C CYS A 110 -17.76 4.59 -2.99
N LYS A 111 -16.43 4.72 -2.96
CA LYS A 111 -15.52 4.22 -3.97
C LYS A 111 -14.46 3.34 -3.32
N ILE A 112 -14.02 2.31 -4.04
CA ILE A 112 -13.02 1.36 -3.57
C ILE A 112 -11.90 1.20 -4.59
N THR A 113 -10.69 0.95 -4.12
CA THR A 113 -9.57 0.47 -4.93
C THR A 113 -8.66 -0.46 -4.11
N ASN A 114 -7.62 -1.00 -4.74
CA ASN A 114 -6.58 -1.72 -4.03
C ASN A 114 -5.79 -0.78 -3.09
N ASP A 115 -5.30 -1.29 -1.98
CA ASP A 115 -4.56 -0.56 -0.94
C ASP A 115 -3.31 0.17 -1.46
N ALA A 116 -2.50 -0.48 -2.31
CA ALA A 116 -1.33 0.14 -2.91
C ALA A 116 -1.69 1.24 -3.93
N LYS A 117 -2.80 1.07 -4.66
CA LYS A 117 -3.34 2.10 -5.55
C LYS A 117 -3.87 3.30 -4.77
N ALA A 118 -4.53 3.05 -3.63
CA ALA A 118 -4.93 4.09 -2.70
C ALA A 118 -3.71 4.87 -2.19
N ALA A 119 -2.62 4.17 -1.81
CA ALA A 119 -1.38 4.82 -1.39
C ALA A 119 -0.80 5.74 -2.49
N ALA A 120 -0.87 5.34 -3.76
CA ALA A 120 -0.42 6.18 -4.88
C ALA A 120 -1.26 7.46 -5.02
N LEU A 121 -2.58 7.38 -4.88
CA LEU A 121 -3.45 8.56 -4.86
C LEU A 121 -3.17 9.47 -3.66
N GLY A 122 -2.88 8.88 -2.51
CA GLY A 122 -2.48 9.63 -1.30
C GLY A 122 -1.18 10.39 -1.52
N GLU A 123 -0.16 9.75 -2.10
CA GLU A 123 1.12 10.37 -2.41
C GLU A 123 0.97 11.50 -3.44
N GLN A 124 0.09 11.33 -4.44
CA GLN A 124 -0.23 12.36 -5.42
C GLN A 124 -0.89 13.59 -4.80
N GLN A 125 -1.82 13.39 -3.87
CA GLN A 125 -2.63 14.47 -3.34
C GLN A 125 -2.01 15.16 -2.13
N PHE A 126 -1.38 14.38 -1.24
CA PHE A 126 -0.92 14.87 0.06
C PHE A 126 0.57 14.63 0.31
N GLY A 127 1.24 13.83 -0.52
CA GLY A 127 2.64 13.45 -0.36
C GLY A 127 3.60 14.19 -1.28
N ALA A 128 4.77 13.58 -1.51
CA ALA A 128 5.85 14.16 -2.31
C ALA A 128 5.61 14.12 -3.82
N ALA A 129 4.66 13.30 -4.31
CA ALA A 129 4.26 13.26 -5.72
C ALA A 129 3.27 14.38 -6.10
N LYS A 130 2.98 15.31 -5.21
CA LYS A 130 2.07 16.43 -5.49
C LYS A 130 2.55 17.26 -6.66
N GLY A 131 1.70 17.34 -7.71
CA GLY A 131 2.01 18.06 -8.96
C GLY A 131 2.70 17.19 -10.01
N MET A 132 3.19 16.01 -9.69
CA MET A 132 3.75 15.06 -10.65
C MET A 132 2.63 14.37 -11.44
N LYS A 133 2.92 14.03 -12.67
CA LYS A 133 1.97 13.35 -13.58
C LYS A 133 2.33 11.90 -13.84
N ASP A 134 3.60 11.54 -13.71
CA ASP A 134 4.12 10.24 -14.08
C ASP A 134 5.03 9.73 -12.96
N PHE A 135 4.53 8.81 -12.12
CA PHE A 135 5.30 8.28 -11.00
C PHE A 135 4.80 6.88 -10.59
N LEU A 136 5.63 6.19 -9.83
CA LEU A 136 5.29 4.90 -9.22
C LEU A 136 5.27 5.02 -7.70
N VAL A 137 4.34 4.32 -7.06
CA VAL A 137 4.39 4.07 -5.62
C VAL A 137 4.49 2.57 -5.40
N ILE A 138 5.44 2.15 -4.57
CA ILE A 138 5.67 0.74 -4.21
C ILE A 138 5.45 0.61 -2.71
N THR A 139 4.52 -0.25 -2.33
CA THR A 139 4.25 -0.55 -0.92
C THR A 139 4.98 -1.81 -0.49
N LEU A 140 5.83 -1.69 0.54
CA LEU A 140 6.70 -2.74 1.07
C LEU A 140 6.24 -3.12 2.48
N GLY A 141 5.17 -3.90 2.55
CA GLY A 141 4.56 -4.42 3.77
C GLY A 141 4.77 -5.93 3.93
N THR A 142 3.76 -6.65 4.44
CA THR A 142 3.73 -8.13 4.46
C THR A 142 3.94 -8.69 3.07
N GLY A 143 3.31 -8.08 2.06
CA GLY A 143 3.52 -8.31 0.63
C GLY A 143 4.12 -7.08 -0.06
N LEU A 144 4.10 -7.08 -1.39
CA LEU A 144 4.51 -5.96 -2.24
C LEU A 144 3.35 -5.56 -3.14
N GLY A 145 2.89 -4.31 -2.99
CA GLY A 145 1.92 -3.71 -3.89
C GLY A 145 2.50 -2.55 -4.69
N SER A 146 1.80 -2.11 -5.72
CA SER A 146 2.20 -0.93 -6.48
C SER A 146 1.02 -0.16 -7.07
N GLY A 147 1.23 1.14 -7.25
CA GLY A 147 0.35 2.03 -7.99
C GLY A 147 1.15 2.76 -9.06
N ILE A 148 0.61 2.81 -10.27
CA ILE A 148 1.20 3.47 -11.44
C ILE A 148 0.35 4.67 -11.76
N VAL A 149 0.93 5.86 -11.74
CA VAL A 149 0.27 7.08 -12.22
C VAL A 149 0.94 7.49 -13.52
N ALA A 150 0.14 7.70 -14.56
CA ALA A 150 0.59 8.16 -15.86
C ALA A 150 -0.35 9.26 -16.38
N ASN A 151 0.21 10.35 -16.89
CA ASN A 151 -0.51 11.56 -17.31
C ASN A 151 -1.47 12.09 -16.20
N GLY A 152 -1.05 12.00 -14.94
CA GLY A 152 -1.82 12.45 -13.78
C GLY A 152 -2.96 11.52 -13.36
N SER A 153 -3.14 10.39 -14.02
CA SER A 153 -4.20 9.42 -13.74
C SER A 153 -3.64 8.08 -13.29
N LEU A 154 -4.25 7.49 -12.26
CA LEU A 154 -3.90 6.16 -11.79
C LEU A 154 -4.31 5.10 -12.84
N ILE A 155 -3.39 4.20 -13.16
CA ILE A 155 -3.63 3.13 -14.14
C ILE A 155 -4.33 1.96 -13.44
N TYR A 156 -5.56 1.71 -13.85
CA TYR A 156 -6.35 0.58 -13.35
C TYR A 156 -6.32 -0.63 -14.31
N GLY A 157 -6.05 -0.40 -15.60
CA GLY A 157 -6.15 -1.43 -16.63
C GLY A 157 -7.61 -1.73 -17.02
N PHE A 158 -7.80 -2.72 -17.88
CA PHE A 158 -9.12 -3.08 -18.42
C PHE A 158 -10.08 -3.60 -17.33
N ASP A 159 -9.55 -4.39 -16.40
CA ASP A 159 -10.33 -5.10 -15.38
C ASP A 159 -10.15 -4.55 -13.95
N GLY A 160 -9.38 -3.46 -13.77
CA GLY A 160 -9.12 -2.85 -12.48
C GLY A 160 -7.89 -3.38 -11.74
N PHE A 161 -7.14 -4.35 -12.30
CA PHE A 161 -6.04 -5.04 -11.62
C PHE A 161 -4.63 -4.69 -12.15
N ALA A 162 -4.46 -3.68 -13.01
CA ALA A 162 -3.11 -3.27 -13.44
C ALA A 162 -2.24 -2.87 -12.23
N GLY A 163 -0.92 -2.99 -12.37
CA GLY A 163 0.00 -2.58 -11.32
C GLY A 163 0.33 -3.68 -10.29
N GLU A 164 0.23 -4.95 -10.63
CA GLU A 164 0.58 -6.09 -9.78
C GLU A 164 2.09 -6.41 -9.86
N LEU A 165 2.96 -5.41 -9.58
CA LEU A 165 4.42 -5.57 -9.67
C LEU A 165 4.95 -6.67 -8.74
N GLY A 166 4.35 -6.84 -7.56
CA GLY A 166 4.72 -7.89 -6.62
C GLY A 166 4.63 -9.30 -7.19
N HIS A 167 3.78 -9.46 -8.20
CA HIS A 167 3.57 -10.75 -8.85
C HIS A 167 4.31 -10.91 -10.20
N VAL A 168 5.16 -9.97 -10.58
CA VAL A 168 6.08 -10.16 -11.71
C VAL A 168 7.11 -11.23 -11.33
N ILE A 169 7.31 -12.22 -12.22
CA ILE A 169 8.29 -13.29 -12.01
C ILE A 169 9.69 -12.73 -12.29
N VAL A 170 10.50 -12.61 -11.25
CA VAL A 170 11.88 -12.12 -11.32
C VAL A 170 12.91 -13.25 -11.21
N VAL A 171 12.51 -14.40 -10.68
CA VAL A 171 13.34 -15.61 -10.59
C VAL A 171 12.51 -16.79 -11.10
N PRO A 172 12.68 -17.22 -12.37
CA PRO A 172 11.98 -18.40 -12.89
C PRO A 172 12.22 -19.63 -12.02
N ASN A 173 11.16 -20.37 -11.69
CA ASN A 173 11.19 -21.52 -10.77
C ASN A 173 11.72 -21.21 -9.37
N GLY A 174 11.65 -19.94 -8.94
CA GLY A 174 12.08 -19.49 -7.62
C GLY A 174 11.08 -19.83 -6.51
N ARG A 175 11.07 -19.00 -5.45
CA ARG A 175 10.22 -19.21 -4.26
C ARG A 175 8.73 -19.28 -4.63
N LEU A 176 7.99 -20.19 -3.99
CA LEU A 176 6.54 -20.29 -4.14
C LEU A 176 5.86 -19.02 -3.58
N CYS A 177 5.01 -18.42 -4.38
CA CYS A 177 4.21 -17.24 -4.00
C CYS A 177 2.80 -17.65 -3.55
N GLY A 178 2.20 -16.88 -2.65
CA GLY A 178 0.81 -17.06 -2.23
C GLY A 178 -0.22 -16.99 -3.37
N CYS A 179 0.14 -16.41 -4.53
CA CYS A 179 -0.69 -16.42 -5.73
C CYS A 179 -0.67 -17.74 -6.52
N GLY A 180 0.08 -18.76 -6.06
CA GLY A 180 0.25 -20.05 -6.71
C GLY A 180 1.37 -20.13 -7.75
N ARG A 181 1.99 -18.99 -8.13
CA ARG A 181 3.13 -18.96 -9.07
C ARG A 181 4.46 -19.04 -8.33
N GLN A 182 5.55 -19.28 -9.06
CA GLN A 182 6.90 -19.31 -8.50
C GLN A 182 7.73 -18.13 -9.00
N GLY A 183 8.56 -17.57 -8.10
CA GLY A 183 9.53 -16.55 -8.42
C GLY A 183 9.00 -15.12 -8.49
N CYS A 184 7.80 -14.86 -7.95
CA CYS A 184 7.25 -13.51 -7.85
C CYS A 184 8.13 -12.59 -7.01
N LEU A 185 8.26 -11.33 -7.41
CA LEU A 185 9.06 -10.31 -6.74
C LEU A 185 8.75 -10.20 -5.23
N GLU A 186 7.48 -10.25 -4.87
CA GLU A 186 7.01 -10.19 -3.48
C GLU A 186 7.70 -11.21 -2.57
N THR A 187 8.02 -12.41 -3.09
CA THR A 187 8.67 -13.46 -2.30
C THR A 187 10.12 -13.15 -1.94
N TYR A 188 10.71 -12.12 -2.55
CA TYR A 188 12.06 -11.62 -2.29
C TYR A 188 12.06 -10.23 -1.67
N VAL A 189 11.08 -9.38 -2.05
CA VAL A 189 11.03 -7.95 -1.71
C VAL A 189 9.72 -7.63 -1.00
N SER A 190 9.61 -8.13 0.20
CA SER A 190 8.53 -7.83 1.16
C SER A 190 9.04 -8.15 2.56
N ALA A 191 8.30 -7.84 3.60
CA ALA A 191 8.65 -8.27 4.95
C ALA A 191 8.82 -9.80 5.04
N THR A 192 7.90 -10.55 4.42
CA THR A 192 7.99 -12.02 4.33
C THR A 192 9.21 -12.45 3.50
N GLY A 193 9.45 -11.76 2.37
CA GLY A 193 10.59 -12.04 1.50
C GLY A 193 11.94 -11.83 2.19
N LEU A 194 12.09 -10.72 2.94
CA LEU A 194 13.27 -10.43 3.75
C LEU A 194 13.52 -11.52 4.80
N VAL A 195 12.47 -11.93 5.53
CA VAL A 195 12.58 -13.00 6.54
C VAL A 195 13.03 -14.31 5.91
N ASN A 196 12.49 -14.66 4.75
CA ASN A 196 12.90 -15.87 4.03
C ASN A 196 14.37 -15.78 3.57
N THR A 197 14.80 -14.64 3.04
CA THR A 197 16.19 -14.40 2.66
C THR A 197 17.13 -14.52 3.87
N PHE A 198 16.76 -13.93 5.01
CA PHE A 198 17.56 -14.03 6.23
C PHE A 198 17.68 -15.49 6.71
N LYS A 199 16.60 -16.27 6.68
CA LYS A 199 16.60 -17.70 7.05
C LYS A 199 17.46 -18.55 6.10
N GLU A 200 17.43 -18.26 4.81
CA GLU A 200 18.27 -18.94 3.82
C GLU A 200 19.76 -18.68 4.05
N LEU A 201 20.11 -17.45 4.44
CA LEU A 201 21.49 -17.07 4.80
C LEU A 201 21.94 -17.65 6.15
N ASN A 202 21.00 -17.88 7.06
CA ASN A 202 21.28 -18.44 8.38
C ASN A 202 20.33 -19.60 8.73
N PRO A 203 20.53 -20.79 8.13
CA PRO A 203 19.66 -21.95 8.36
C PRO A 203 19.65 -22.48 9.79
N LYS A 204 20.63 -22.07 10.61
CA LYS A 204 20.75 -22.47 12.03
C LYS A 204 20.03 -21.51 12.98
N ALA A 205 19.53 -20.37 12.51
CA ALA A 205 18.75 -19.46 13.33
C ALA A 205 17.44 -20.15 13.74
N THR A 206 17.33 -20.45 15.03
CA THR A 206 16.15 -21.11 15.63
C THR A 206 15.03 -20.12 15.93
N ASP A 207 15.36 -18.85 16.05
CA ASP A 207 14.41 -17.82 16.43
C ASP A 207 13.63 -17.30 15.21
N ALA A 208 12.32 -17.22 15.37
CA ALA A 208 11.44 -16.61 14.36
C ALA A 208 11.64 -15.08 14.40
N HIS A 209 12.59 -14.58 13.65
CA HIS A 209 12.74 -13.14 13.46
C HIS A 209 11.64 -12.63 12.50
N ASP A 210 11.01 -11.53 12.87
CA ASP A 210 10.21 -10.75 11.94
C ASP A 210 11.11 -9.71 11.22
N ALA A 211 10.56 -9.05 10.20
CA ALA A 211 11.32 -8.06 9.43
C ALA A 211 11.80 -6.88 10.28
N ARG A 212 11.09 -6.53 11.34
CA ARG A 212 11.47 -5.46 12.27
C ARG A 212 12.72 -5.86 13.06
N LYS A 213 12.73 -7.08 13.60
CA LYS A 213 13.90 -7.59 14.34
C LYS A 213 15.13 -7.67 13.45
N ILE A 214 14.97 -8.13 12.19
CA ILE A 214 16.07 -8.16 11.22
C ILE A 214 16.57 -6.73 10.91
N ALA A 215 15.71 -5.72 10.88
CA ALA A 215 16.10 -4.32 10.71
C ALA A 215 16.94 -3.84 11.91
N GLU A 216 16.52 -4.13 13.14
CA GLU A 216 17.25 -3.81 14.36
C GLU A 216 18.64 -4.46 14.34
N MET A 217 18.71 -5.76 14.05
CA MET A 217 19.98 -6.49 13.92
C MET A 217 20.92 -5.88 12.87
N ALA A 218 20.38 -5.50 11.71
CA ALA A 218 21.16 -4.85 10.66
C ALA A 218 21.71 -3.49 11.11
N GLN A 219 20.93 -2.69 11.85
CA GLN A 219 21.37 -1.43 12.43
C GLN A 219 22.45 -1.63 13.52
N GLU A 220 22.39 -2.75 14.25
CA GLU A 220 23.39 -3.16 15.24
C GLU A 220 24.67 -3.77 14.60
N GLY A 221 24.69 -3.94 13.28
CA GLY A 221 25.85 -4.41 12.53
C GLY A 221 25.90 -5.92 12.29
N ASP A 222 24.79 -6.65 12.50
CA ASP A 222 24.73 -8.07 12.16
C ASP A 222 24.92 -8.28 10.65
N LYS A 223 25.95 -9.04 10.29
CA LYS A 223 26.37 -9.24 8.90
C LYS A 223 25.31 -9.99 8.08
N THR A 224 24.62 -10.94 8.67
CA THR A 224 23.58 -11.72 7.98
C THR A 224 22.35 -10.87 7.69
N ALA A 225 21.95 -10.04 8.66
CA ALA A 225 20.83 -9.12 8.48
C ALA A 225 21.15 -8.04 7.42
N ILE A 226 22.37 -7.48 7.45
CA ILE A 226 22.84 -6.54 6.42
C ILE A 226 22.84 -7.20 5.04
N GLU A 227 23.31 -8.44 4.92
CA GLU A 227 23.34 -9.18 3.66
C GLU A 227 21.93 -9.48 3.16
N ALA A 228 20.99 -9.84 4.05
CA ALA A 228 19.58 -10.04 3.67
C ALA A 228 18.97 -8.76 3.09
N TYR A 229 19.22 -7.60 3.71
CA TYR A 229 18.79 -6.31 3.18
C TYR A 229 19.47 -5.94 1.86
N ARG A 230 20.76 -6.24 1.72
CA ARG A 230 21.51 -6.02 0.48
C ARG A 230 20.88 -6.78 -0.68
N LEU A 231 20.62 -8.07 -0.52
CA LEU A 231 19.98 -8.92 -1.54
C LEU A 231 18.54 -8.45 -1.85
N THR A 232 17.77 -8.09 -0.82
CA THR A 232 16.42 -7.52 -0.99
C THR A 232 16.47 -6.21 -1.77
N GLY A 233 17.38 -5.31 -1.45
CA GLY A 233 17.55 -4.04 -2.14
C GLY A 233 18.00 -4.21 -3.60
N GLU A 234 18.96 -5.11 -3.85
CA GLU A 234 19.40 -5.42 -5.22
C GLU A 234 18.25 -5.94 -6.08
N MET A 235 17.44 -6.87 -5.55
CA MET A 235 16.29 -7.40 -6.27
C MET A 235 15.22 -6.32 -6.52
N LEU A 236 14.99 -5.44 -5.53
CA LEU A 236 14.08 -4.30 -5.71
C LEU A 236 14.58 -3.37 -6.82
N GLY A 237 15.85 -2.97 -6.78
CA GLY A 237 16.46 -2.10 -7.79
C GLY A 237 16.36 -2.67 -9.19
N PHE A 238 16.63 -3.97 -9.35
CA PHE A 238 16.46 -4.69 -10.60
C PHE A 238 15.01 -4.62 -11.12
N ALA A 239 14.04 -4.91 -10.28
CA ALA A 239 12.63 -4.90 -10.68
C ALA A 239 12.13 -3.49 -11.01
N LEU A 240 12.57 -2.47 -10.27
CA LEU A 240 12.23 -1.07 -10.53
C LEU A 240 12.81 -0.58 -11.86
N ALA A 241 14.06 -0.95 -12.19
CA ALA A 241 14.67 -0.60 -13.48
C ALA A 241 13.89 -1.20 -14.67
N ASN A 242 13.38 -2.43 -14.52
CA ASN A 242 12.49 -3.03 -15.51
C ASN A 242 11.15 -2.28 -15.60
N SER A 243 10.60 -1.84 -14.49
CA SER A 243 9.34 -1.07 -14.46
C SER A 243 9.48 0.26 -15.19
N VAL A 244 10.62 0.93 -15.07
CA VAL A 244 10.94 2.19 -15.78
C VAL A 244 10.84 2.04 -17.28
N ALA A 245 11.26 0.90 -17.84
CA ALA A 245 11.21 0.66 -19.29
C ALA A 245 9.77 0.68 -19.86
N TYR A 246 8.76 0.43 -19.02
CA TYR A 246 7.34 0.46 -19.41
C TYR A 246 6.63 1.74 -19.05
N THR A 247 7.07 2.43 -17.99
CA THR A 247 6.29 3.52 -17.38
C THR A 247 6.94 4.89 -17.53
N SER A 248 8.28 4.94 -17.72
CA SER A 248 9.05 6.20 -17.83
C SER A 248 8.66 7.27 -16.79
N PRO A 249 8.71 6.97 -15.48
CA PRO A 249 8.21 7.85 -14.45
C PRO A 249 9.20 8.98 -14.14
N GLU A 250 8.69 10.10 -13.59
CA GLU A 250 9.50 11.19 -13.02
C GLU A 250 10.22 10.73 -11.74
N ALA A 251 9.54 9.92 -10.91
CA ALA A 251 10.06 9.43 -9.63
C ALA A 251 9.40 8.11 -9.22
N ILE A 252 10.03 7.42 -8.25
CA ILE A 252 9.50 6.22 -7.61
C ILE A 252 9.49 6.47 -6.11
N PHE A 253 8.33 6.26 -5.48
CA PHE A 253 8.15 6.41 -4.04
C PHE A 253 8.01 5.05 -3.37
N LEU A 254 8.81 4.80 -2.33
CA LEU A 254 8.73 3.59 -1.51
C LEU A 254 7.98 3.90 -0.22
N PHE A 255 7.04 3.05 0.13
CA PHE A 255 6.22 3.16 1.33
C PHE A 255 6.19 1.82 2.09
N GLY A 256 6.00 1.84 3.42
CA GLY A 256 5.79 0.66 4.24
C GLY A 256 6.94 0.35 5.21
N GLY A 257 6.79 -0.75 5.97
CA GLY A 257 7.67 -1.05 7.09
C GLY A 257 9.13 -1.30 6.74
N LEU A 258 9.42 -1.85 5.54
CA LEU A 258 10.80 -2.15 5.15
C LEU A 258 11.66 -0.89 4.97
N ILE A 259 11.08 0.24 4.55
CA ILE A 259 11.86 1.47 4.32
C ILE A 259 12.45 2.07 5.60
N ARG A 260 12.00 1.62 6.79
CA ARG A 260 12.54 2.05 8.09
C ARG A 260 14.01 1.66 8.28
N ALA A 261 14.50 0.66 7.53
CA ALA A 261 15.92 0.30 7.52
C ALA A 261 16.80 1.40 6.90
N GLY A 262 16.21 2.43 6.27
CA GLY A 262 16.94 3.56 5.70
C GLY A 262 17.95 3.14 4.64
N GLU A 263 19.15 3.67 4.71
CA GLU A 263 20.19 3.44 3.70
C GLU A 263 20.64 1.96 3.60
N ILE A 264 20.37 1.13 4.61
CA ILE A 264 20.65 -0.31 4.54
C ILE A 264 19.84 -0.96 3.40
N LEU A 265 18.60 -0.48 3.15
CA LEU A 265 17.77 -0.88 2.01
C LEU A 265 17.99 0.03 0.80
N PHE A 266 17.94 1.37 0.99
CA PHE A 266 17.93 2.31 -0.12
C PHE A 266 19.22 2.31 -0.94
N LYS A 267 20.39 2.18 -0.29
CA LYS A 267 21.69 2.18 -0.99
C LYS A 267 21.80 1.04 -1.99
N PRO A 268 21.67 -0.24 -1.63
CA PRO A 268 21.74 -1.34 -2.59
C PRO A 268 20.60 -1.28 -3.63
N THR A 269 19.44 -0.75 -3.28
CA THR A 269 18.35 -0.54 -4.24
C THR A 269 18.75 0.46 -5.32
N ARG A 270 19.27 1.64 -4.95
CA ARG A 270 19.69 2.66 -5.92
C ARG A 270 20.86 2.20 -6.78
N GLU A 271 21.84 1.53 -6.18
CA GLU A 271 23.02 1.00 -6.91
C GLU A 271 22.59 -0.03 -7.96
N SER A 272 21.73 -0.98 -7.59
CA SER A 272 21.20 -1.97 -8.52
C SER A 272 20.30 -1.32 -9.59
N PHE A 273 19.44 -0.41 -9.19
CA PHE A 273 18.56 0.34 -10.07
C PHE A 273 19.34 1.07 -11.16
N GLU A 274 20.29 1.91 -10.78
CA GLU A 274 21.10 2.71 -11.71
C GLU A 274 21.93 1.83 -12.66
N LYS A 275 22.46 0.72 -12.16
CA LYS A 275 23.20 -0.26 -12.95
C LYS A 275 22.35 -0.91 -14.05
N GLN A 276 21.06 -1.15 -13.79
CA GLN A 276 20.16 -1.87 -14.68
C GLN A 276 19.34 -0.96 -15.61
N LEU A 277 19.33 0.36 -15.36
CA LEU A 277 18.62 1.31 -16.21
C LEU A 277 19.17 1.35 -17.63
N LEU A 278 18.28 1.52 -18.59
CA LEU A 278 18.67 1.96 -19.95
C LEU A 278 19.36 3.33 -19.86
N ASN A 279 20.32 3.56 -20.74
CA ASN A 279 21.14 4.77 -20.70
C ASN A 279 20.31 6.08 -20.74
N ASN A 280 19.16 6.06 -21.40
CA ASN A 280 18.26 7.22 -21.48
C ASN A 280 17.64 7.64 -20.15
N TYR A 281 17.63 6.76 -19.14
CA TYR A 281 17.01 7.01 -17.83
C TYR A 281 18.02 7.25 -16.72
N LYS A 282 19.31 6.96 -16.96
CA LYS A 282 20.37 7.09 -15.93
C LYS A 282 20.49 8.52 -15.43
N GLY A 283 20.53 8.68 -14.11
CA GLY A 283 20.66 9.96 -13.43
C GLY A 283 19.41 10.86 -13.47
N HIS A 284 18.29 10.41 -14.07
CA HIS A 284 17.08 11.22 -14.21
C HIS A 284 15.95 10.79 -13.31
N ILE A 285 15.89 9.50 -12.93
CA ILE A 285 14.79 8.95 -12.14
C ILE A 285 15.28 8.68 -10.72
N HIS A 286 14.58 9.22 -9.74
CA HIS A 286 14.99 9.10 -8.34
C HIS A 286 14.05 8.21 -7.54
N ILE A 287 14.63 7.45 -6.60
CA ILE A 287 13.88 6.64 -5.65
C ILE A 287 13.85 7.39 -4.31
N HIS A 288 12.64 7.73 -3.85
CA HIS A 288 12.38 8.48 -2.63
C HIS A 288 11.60 7.63 -1.61
N PRO A 289 11.76 7.87 -0.31
CA PRO A 289 10.76 7.43 0.65
C PRO A 289 9.46 8.25 0.44
N SER A 290 8.31 7.64 0.71
CA SER A 290 7.03 8.36 0.80
C SER A 290 7.12 9.49 1.83
N ALA A 291 6.50 10.62 1.54
CA ALA A 291 6.40 11.74 2.47
C ALA A 291 5.16 11.67 3.38
N LEU A 292 4.25 10.71 3.14
CA LEU A 292 3.10 10.52 3.99
C LEU A 292 3.51 9.96 5.34
N HIS A 293 2.98 10.55 6.42
CA HIS A 293 3.21 10.02 7.76
C HIS A 293 2.59 8.62 7.87
N GLU A 294 3.39 7.63 8.27
CA GLU A 294 3.02 6.22 8.20
C GLU A 294 1.68 5.89 8.91
N SER A 295 1.41 6.55 10.04
CA SER A 295 0.16 6.34 10.78
C SER A 295 -1.09 6.79 10.03
N ASP A 296 -0.97 7.72 9.08
CA ASP A 296 -2.10 8.37 8.41
C ASP A 296 -2.16 8.05 6.91
N ALA A 297 -1.06 7.58 6.35
CA ALA A 297 -0.91 7.35 4.91
C ALA A 297 -2.02 6.48 4.31
N ALA A 298 -2.39 5.38 4.98
CA ALA A 298 -3.43 4.47 4.50
C ALA A 298 -4.81 5.14 4.45
N VAL A 299 -5.16 5.91 5.49
CA VAL A 299 -6.42 6.67 5.57
C VAL A 299 -6.43 7.83 4.56
N LEU A 300 -5.30 8.54 4.42
CA LEU A 300 -5.13 9.60 3.43
C LEU A 300 -5.24 9.04 2.01
N GLY A 301 -4.60 7.91 1.74
CA GLY A 301 -4.69 7.22 0.46
C GLY A 301 -6.13 6.83 0.12
N ALA A 302 -6.84 6.22 1.06
CA ALA A 302 -8.24 5.86 0.88
C ALA A 302 -9.13 7.11 0.65
N ALA A 303 -8.95 8.17 1.43
CA ALA A 303 -9.69 9.42 1.28
C ALA A 303 -9.47 10.08 -0.11
N SER A 304 -8.24 9.97 -0.66
CA SER A 304 -7.88 10.54 -1.96
C SER A 304 -8.70 9.97 -3.12
N ILE A 305 -9.27 8.77 -2.97
CA ILE A 305 -10.13 8.14 -3.99
C ILE A 305 -11.37 9.00 -4.28
N ILE A 306 -11.89 9.69 -3.27
CA ILE A 306 -13.07 10.57 -3.42
C ILE A 306 -12.68 11.95 -3.95
N TRP A 307 -11.54 12.49 -3.50
CA TRP A 307 -11.10 13.83 -3.90
C TRP A 307 -10.61 13.89 -5.36
N ASN A 308 -10.10 12.79 -5.93
CA ASN A 308 -9.54 12.69 -7.28
C ASN A 308 -10.54 12.14 -8.33
N GLY A 309 -11.79 11.92 -7.97
CA GLY A 309 -12.79 11.27 -8.83
C GLY A 309 -13.99 12.11 -9.23
#